data_a4b4725e0b6dade3f224ff0160db221d
#
_entry.id   a4b4725e0b6dade3f224ff0160db221d
#
_cell.length_a   1.000
_cell.length_b   1.000
_cell.length_c   1.000
_cell.angle_alpha   90.00
_cell.angle_beta   90.00
_cell.angle_gamma   90.00
#
_symmetry.space_group_name_H-M   'P 1'
#
loop_
_entity.id
_entity.type
_entity.pdbx_description
1 polymer ?
#
loop_
_entity_poly.entity_id
_entity_poly.type
_entity_poly.pdbx_seq_one_letter_code
_entity_poly.pdbx_strand_id
1 'polypeptide(L)' 'MIKEHDRVVLTVAVPAEGLEAGDVGTIVHIYRDGLAYEIEFTTLEGDTAAVVTVEARQVRPVHKREITHARELQAA' A
#
# COMPACT_ATOMS: atom_id res chain seq x y z
N MET A 1 12.07 -10.39 2.43
CA MET A 1 10.74 -11.03 2.28
C MET A 1 9.68 -10.17 2.98
N ILE A 2 8.56 -9.96 2.32
CA ILE A 2 7.47 -9.15 2.87
C ILE A 2 6.73 -9.95 3.94
N LYS A 3 6.46 -9.31 5.08
CA LYS A 3 5.72 -9.92 6.19
C LYS A 3 4.66 -8.96 6.69
N GLU A 4 3.78 -9.49 7.55
CA GLU A 4 2.74 -8.66 8.17
C GLU A 4 3.38 -7.49 8.90
N HIS A 5 2.70 -6.34 8.79
CA HIS A 5 3.10 -5.05 9.36
C HIS A 5 4.25 -4.37 8.63
N ASP A 6 4.82 -5.00 7.59
CA ASP A 6 5.78 -4.31 6.74
C ASP A 6 5.08 -3.23 5.92
N ARG A 7 5.81 -2.15 5.64
CA ARG A 7 5.38 -1.15 4.68
C ARG A 7 5.77 -1.59 3.28
N VAL A 8 4.88 -1.33 2.34
CA VAL A 8 5.09 -1.66 0.94
C VAL A 8 4.65 -0.50 0.07
N VAL A 9 5.16 -0.49 -1.16
CA VAL A 9 4.87 0.57 -2.13
C VAL A 9 4.11 -0.05 -3.29
N LEU A 10 2.98 0.57 -3.68
CA LEU A 10 2.26 0.15 -4.87
C LEU A 10 3.10 0.40 -6.11
N THR A 11 3.19 -0.60 -6.99
CA THR A 11 3.87 -0.44 -8.27
C THR A 11 2.91 -0.10 -9.39
N VAL A 12 1.61 -0.23 -9.13
CA VAL A 12 0.55 0.09 -10.08
C VAL A 12 -0.54 0.88 -9.36
N ALA A 13 -1.34 1.61 -10.11
CA ALA A 13 -2.47 2.33 -9.54
C ALA A 13 -3.61 1.36 -9.18
N VAL A 14 -4.44 1.75 -8.21
CA VAL A 14 -5.70 1.09 -7.90
C VAL A 14 -6.78 2.18 -7.99
N PRO A 15 -7.23 2.52 -9.20
CA PRO A 15 -8.08 3.71 -9.42
C PRO A 15 -9.40 3.65 -8.67
N ALA A 16 -9.97 2.45 -8.50
CA ALA A 16 -11.24 2.31 -7.80
C ALA A 16 -11.16 2.80 -6.35
N GLU A 17 -9.97 2.81 -5.78
CA GLU A 17 -9.74 3.25 -4.40
C GLU A 17 -9.04 4.60 -4.33
N GLY A 18 -8.81 5.24 -5.46
CA GLY A 18 -8.10 6.51 -5.50
C GLY A 18 -6.61 6.38 -5.22
N LEU A 19 -6.05 5.19 -5.37
CA LEU A 19 -4.64 4.95 -5.08
C LEU A 19 -3.80 4.99 -6.34
N GLU A 20 -2.56 5.45 -6.21
CA GLU A 20 -1.62 5.63 -7.31
C GLU A 20 -0.38 4.80 -7.07
N ALA A 21 0.32 4.48 -8.16
CA ALA A 21 1.66 3.89 -8.02
C ALA A 21 2.53 4.83 -7.20
N GLY A 22 3.28 4.26 -6.26
CA GLY A 22 4.10 5.04 -5.34
C GLY A 22 3.44 5.25 -3.98
N ASP A 23 2.15 4.99 -3.84
CA ASP A 23 1.49 5.09 -2.53
C ASP A 23 2.02 3.99 -1.62
N VAL A 24 2.21 4.34 -0.35
CA VAL A 24 2.77 3.44 0.66
C VAL A 24 1.68 2.98 1.60
N GLY A 25 1.61 1.68 1.83
CA GLY A 25 0.66 1.11 2.77
C GLY A 25 1.34 0.11 3.68
N THR A 26 0.56 -0.46 4.59
CA THR A 26 1.04 -1.42 5.58
C THR A 26 0.32 -2.75 5.36
N ILE A 27 1.07 -3.84 5.32
CA ILE A 27 0.51 -5.18 5.19
C ILE A 27 -0.27 -5.51 6.45
N VAL A 28 -1.57 -5.82 6.31
CA VAL A 28 -2.38 -6.25 7.44
C VAL A 28 -2.74 -7.73 7.37
N HIS A 29 -2.59 -8.35 6.20
CA HIS A 29 -2.81 -9.79 6.06
C HIS A 29 -2.11 -10.30 4.80
N ILE A 30 -1.60 -11.52 4.88
CA ILE A 30 -0.95 -12.18 3.74
C ILE A 30 -1.76 -13.42 3.40
N TYR A 31 -2.21 -13.51 2.15
CA TYR A 31 -3.02 -14.62 1.67
C TYR A 31 -2.17 -15.61 0.90
N ARG A 32 -2.55 -16.89 0.96
CA ARG A 32 -2.05 -17.95 0.07
C ARG A 32 -0.53 -17.95 -0.08
N ASP A 33 0.16 -18.01 1.05
CA ASP A 33 1.64 -18.13 1.03
C ASP A 33 2.31 -16.98 0.28
N GLY A 34 1.72 -15.78 0.35
CA GLY A 34 2.36 -14.61 -0.24
C GLY A 34 1.91 -14.30 -1.65
N LEU A 35 0.83 -14.90 -2.14
CA LEU A 35 0.34 -14.60 -3.49
C LEU A 35 -0.47 -13.32 -3.54
N ALA A 36 -1.05 -12.91 -2.41
CA ALA A 36 -1.83 -11.67 -2.33
C ALA A 36 -1.69 -11.08 -0.94
N TYR A 37 -1.89 -9.78 -0.84
CA TYR A 37 -1.80 -9.05 0.42
C TYR A 37 -3.01 -8.18 0.61
N GLU A 38 -3.45 -8.06 1.88
CA GLU A 38 -4.38 -7.02 2.26
C GLU A 38 -3.58 -5.88 2.86
N ILE A 39 -3.80 -4.67 2.37
CA ILE A 39 -2.97 -3.52 2.69
C ILE A 39 -3.84 -2.37 3.14
N GLU A 40 -3.46 -1.75 4.25
CA GLU A 40 -4.10 -0.55 4.75
C GLU A 40 -3.28 0.66 4.33
N PHE A 41 -3.96 1.63 3.69
CA PHE A 41 -3.37 2.92 3.35
C PHE A 41 -3.95 3.97 4.28
N THR A 42 -3.08 4.74 4.91
CA THR A 42 -3.49 5.77 5.87
C THR A 42 -3.03 7.13 5.39
N THR A 43 -3.78 8.17 5.80
CA THR A 43 -3.32 9.53 5.61
C THR A 43 -2.16 9.80 6.54
N LEU A 44 -1.43 10.89 6.29
CA LEU A 44 -0.32 11.27 7.16
C LEU A 44 -0.77 11.65 8.57
N GLU A 45 -2.07 11.97 8.73
CA GLU A 45 -2.63 12.21 10.06
C GLU A 45 -3.02 10.92 10.78
N GLY A 46 -2.96 9.79 10.09
CA GLY A 46 -3.24 8.50 10.71
C GLY A 46 -4.63 7.93 10.45
N ASP A 47 -5.44 8.59 9.63
CA ASP A 47 -6.77 8.08 9.30
C ASP A 47 -6.67 7.04 8.19
N THR A 48 -7.47 5.98 8.30
CA THR A 48 -7.52 4.96 7.25
C THR A 48 -8.16 5.55 5.99
N ALA A 49 -7.41 5.54 4.90
CA ALA A 49 -7.91 5.99 3.61
C ALA A 49 -8.54 4.85 2.82
N ALA A 50 -7.93 3.67 2.88
CA ALA A 50 -8.43 2.51 2.14
C ALA A 50 -7.80 1.24 2.69
N VAL A 51 -8.51 0.12 2.58
CA VAL A 51 -7.97 -1.21 2.82
C VAL A 51 -8.28 -2.00 1.56
N VAL A 52 -7.23 -2.49 0.89
CA VAL A 52 -7.39 -3.15 -0.41
C VAL A 52 -6.64 -4.46 -0.43
N THR A 53 -7.12 -5.38 -1.27
CA THR A 53 -6.42 -6.63 -1.54
C THR A 53 -5.76 -6.51 -2.91
N VAL A 54 -4.46 -6.77 -2.97
CA VAL A 54 -3.71 -6.71 -4.22
C VAL A 54 -2.89 -7.98 -4.38
N GLU A 55 -2.49 -8.24 -5.63
CA GLU A 55 -1.58 -9.34 -5.90
C GLU A 55 -0.17 -8.96 -5.49
N ALA A 56 0.62 -9.97 -5.14
CA ALA A 56 1.99 -9.73 -4.66
C ALA A 56 2.82 -8.92 -5.65
N ARG A 57 2.60 -9.13 -6.97
CA ARG A 57 3.36 -8.42 -8.02
C ARG A 57 3.02 -6.93 -8.13
N GLN A 58 1.95 -6.49 -7.44
CA GLN A 58 1.51 -5.09 -7.50
C GLN A 58 2.16 -4.23 -6.43
N VAL A 59 3.00 -4.81 -5.60
CA VAL A 59 3.70 -4.08 -4.54
C VAL A 59 5.16 -4.49 -4.50
N ARG A 60 5.95 -3.65 -3.86
CA ARG A 60 7.35 -3.94 -3.57
C ARG A 60 7.69 -3.46 -2.17
N PRO A 61 8.76 -3.98 -1.57
CA PRO A 61 9.21 -3.47 -0.28
C PRO A 61 9.66 -2.00 -0.39
N VAL A 62 9.60 -1.30 0.74
CA VAL A 62 10.20 0.04 0.83
C VAL A 62 11.72 -0.13 0.79
N HIS A 63 12.39 0.72 0.01
CA HIS A 63 13.84 0.70 -0.10
C HIS A 63 14.47 1.59 0.96
N LYS A 64 15.73 1.31 1.27
CA LYS A 64 16.42 1.86 2.45
C LYS A 64 16.49 3.39 2.47
N ARG A 65 16.55 4.03 1.31
CA ARG A 65 16.73 5.47 1.23
C ARG A 65 15.51 6.21 0.70
N GLU A 66 14.34 5.61 0.79
CA GLU A 66 13.13 6.26 0.34
C GLU A 66 12.55 7.13 1.45
N ILE A 67 12.01 8.28 1.07
CA ILE A 67 11.34 9.21 1.99
C ILE A 67 9.90 9.39 1.54
N THR A 68 9.09 9.94 2.43
CA THR A 68 7.68 10.20 2.12
C THR A 68 7.53 11.35 1.14
N HIS A 69 6.42 11.33 0.42
CA HIS A 69 5.99 12.40 -0.47
C HIS A 69 4.50 12.61 -0.24
N ALA A 70 4.09 13.86 -0.09
CA ALA A 70 2.70 14.16 0.23
C ALA A 70 1.90 14.45 -1.04
N ARG A 71 0.72 13.85 -1.13
CA ARG A 71 -0.29 14.21 -2.12
C ARG A 71 -1.65 14.15 -1.45
N GLU A 72 -2.59 14.93 -1.92
CA GLU A 72 -3.93 14.87 -1.39
C GLU A 72 -4.73 13.79 -2.10
N LEU A 73 -5.52 13.04 -1.33
CA LEU A 73 -6.50 12.13 -1.90
C LEU A 73 -7.60 12.96 -2.53
N GLN A 74 -8.03 12.55 -3.72
CA GLN A 74 -9.13 13.24 -4.37
C GLN A 74 -10.44 12.83 -3.72
N ALA A 75 -11.35 13.79 -3.61
CA ALA A 75 -12.68 13.50 -3.12
C ALA A 75 -13.37 12.51 -4.04
N ALA A 76 -14.07 11.55 -3.45
CA ALA A 76 -14.80 10.54 -4.20
C ALA A 76 -16.01 11.18 -4.89
#